data_b9e4f916090774631650ce84fee45e2c
#
_entry.id   b9e4f916090774631650ce84fee45e2c
#
_cell.length_a   1.000
_cell.length_b   1.000
_cell.length_c   1.000
_cell.angle_alpha   90.00
_cell.angle_beta   90.00
_cell.angle_gamma   90.00
#
_symmetry.space_group_name_H-M   'P 1'
#
loop_
_entity.id
_entity.type
_entity.pdbx_description
1 polymer ?
#
loop_
_entity_poly.entity_id
_entity_poly.type
_entity_poly.pdbx_seq_one_letter_code
_entity_poly.pdbx_strand_id
1 'polypeptide(L)'
;MKKIIVAGIGPGSPDDITPAVIKAVGEADAVVGYKYYFQFITPYLKPRCECIDTGMKQERERAEQAFQLAEEGKTVVVISSGDAGIYGMTPLIYEMKRERASDIEVASLAGISAFQKAASLLGAPVGHDFCVISLSDLMTPWEVIERRIKAAAMGDFVTAVYNPKSNERYWQLYRLQEIFLQERAANTPVGYVRQAGRPEQEVTITTLSDFNPEAVDMFTVVLIGNSQSYQWNDKMITPRGYYQAPSNSPKGERDCPDGILPPWGDKKGASIMMESFRTIESELQRKDYPLDHKWALLHAIHTTADFDMERILHTDKGAVSTLYNKVKDGTLTTIITDVTMVTSGIRKGALQRLGIEAKCYLSDPRVATLAMEKGITRTQAGIRLAVEEHPDALFAFGNAPTALMELCDLIRKGKAHPAGIIAAPVGFVHVKESKHMVKPFKDIPKIIVEGRKGGSNLAATLCNAILTFDDAAQLKPGRDL
;
A
#
# COMPACT_ATOMS: atom_id res chain seq x y z
N MET A 1 -42.50 14.67 -14.37
CA MET A 1 -42.23 13.25 -14.64
C MET A 1 -41.18 12.81 -13.61
N LYS A 2 -41.42 11.77 -12.83
CA LYS A 2 -40.49 11.33 -11.80
C LYS A 2 -39.19 10.80 -12.44
N LYS A 3 -38.12 11.58 -12.38
CA LYS A 3 -36.89 11.23 -13.08
C LYS A 3 -35.65 11.66 -12.31
N ILE A 4 -34.66 10.76 -12.26
CA ILE A 4 -33.31 11.06 -11.77
C ILE A 4 -32.34 10.95 -12.96
N ILE A 5 -31.55 11.97 -13.19
CA ILE A 5 -30.47 11.98 -14.19
C ILE A 5 -29.15 12.07 -13.43
N VAL A 6 -28.30 11.06 -13.56
CA VAL A 6 -26.95 11.08 -12.97
C VAL A 6 -26.00 11.61 -14.02
N ALA A 7 -25.40 12.75 -13.78
CA ALA A 7 -24.65 13.51 -14.76
C ALA A 7 -23.17 13.65 -14.40
N GLY A 8 -22.29 13.20 -15.29
CA GLY A 8 -20.84 13.41 -15.19
C GLY A 8 -20.47 14.81 -15.69
N ILE A 9 -20.02 15.67 -14.77
CA ILE A 9 -19.72 17.08 -15.08
C ILE A 9 -18.29 17.35 -15.54
N GLY A 10 -17.55 16.29 -15.90
CA GLY A 10 -16.13 16.43 -16.28
C GLY A 10 -15.19 16.64 -15.09
N PRO A 11 -13.87 16.73 -15.34
CA PRO A 11 -12.85 16.77 -14.30
C PRO A 11 -12.67 18.14 -13.63
N GLY A 12 -13.23 19.22 -14.23
CA GLY A 12 -13.18 20.53 -13.59
C GLY A 12 -13.04 21.74 -14.52
N SER A 13 -12.94 21.53 -15.86
CA SER A 13 -13.03 22.61 -16.83
C SER A 13 -14.47 22.75 -17.35
N PRO A 14 -14.99 23.97 -17.53
CA PRO A 14 -16.26 24.18 -18.24
C PRO A 14 -16.29 23.58 -19.65
N ASP A 15 -15.17 23.58 -20.36
CA ASP A 15 -15.03 23.01 -21.71
C ASP A 15 -15.16 21.49 -21.75
N ASP A 16 -14.99 20.84 -20.60
CA ASP A 16 -15.10 19.39 -20.45
C ASP A 16 -16.52 18.93 -20.05
N ILE A 17 -17.47 19.86 -19.88
CA ILE A 17 -18.89 19.55 -19.60
C ILE A 17 -19.61 19.33 -20.91
N THR A 18 -20.19 18.14 -21.07
CA THR A 18 -20.89 17.82 -22.33
C THR A 18 -22.16 18.65 -22.50
N PRO A 19 -22.55 19.00 -23.75
CA PRO A 19 -23.81 19.72 -24.03
C PRO A 19 -25.05 19.04 -23.45
N ALA A 20 -25.05 17.69 -23.42
CA ALA A 20 -26.15 16.93 -22.83
C ALA A 20 -26.29 17.18 -21.33
N VAL A 21 -25.17 17.27 -20.61
CA VAL A 21 -25.16 17.59 -19.17
C VAL A 21 -25.58 19.03 -18.92
N ILE A 22 -25.09 19.99 -19.72
CA ILE A 22 -25.49 21.40 -19.62
C ILE A 22 -27.01 21.52 -19.79
N LYS A 23 -27.56 20.86 -20.81
CA LYS A 23 -29.01 20.86 -21.05
C LYS A 23 -29.78 20.26 -19.86
N ALA A 24 -29.34 19.09 -19.36
CA ALA A 24 -30.01 18.42 -18.25
C ALA A 24 -30.01 19.27 -16.97
N VAL A 25 -28.87 19.91 -16.64
CA VAL A 25 -28.75 20.84 -15.51
C VAL A 25 -29.64 22.06 -15.69
N GLY A 26 -29.72 22.62 -16.91
CA GLY A 26 -30.55 23.79 -17.23
C GLY A 26 -32.05 23.49 -17.17
N GLU A 27 -32.46 22.26 -17.36
CA GLU A 27 -33.88 21.83 -17.29
C GLU A 27 -34.29 21.25 -15.94
N ALA A 28 -33.32 20.96 -15.03
CA ALA A 28 -33.56 20.32 -13.75
C ALA A 28 -34.44 21.15 -12.79
N ASP A 29 -35.37 20.50 -12.08
CA ASP A 29 -36.10 21.14 -10.97
C ASP A 29 -35.28 21.16 -9.70
N ALA A 30 -34.42 20.14 -9.51
CA ALA A 30 -33.47 20.08 -8.43
C ALA A 30 -32.12 19.50 -8.91
N VAL A 31 -31.03 19.98 -8.32
CA VAL A 31 -29.68 19.45 -8.49
C VAL A 31 -29.11 19.04 -7.14
N VAL A 32 -28.66 17.81 -7.06
CA VAL A 32 -28.07 17.22 -5.85
C VAL A 32 -26.61 16.89 -6.11
N GLY A 33 -25.69 17.31 -5.23
CA GLY A 33 -24.28 17.06 -5.46
C GLY A 33 -23.37 17.34 -4.26
N TYR A 34 -22.08 17.03 -4.42
CA TYR A 34 -21.08 17.48 -3.48
C TYR A 34 -20.88 19.00 -3.60
N LYS A 35 -20.86 19.70 -2.49
CA LYS A 35 -20.79 21.16 -2.41
C LYS A 35 -19.77 21.80 -3.37
N TYR A 36 -18.57 21.24 -3.43
CA TYR A 36 -17.50 21.77 -4.29
C TYR A 36 -17.84 21.73 -5.78
N TYR A 37 -18.70 20.81 -6.24
CA TYR A 37 -19.02 20.66 -7.66
C TYR A 37 -19.99 21.70 -8.19
N PHE A 38 -20.76 22.35 -7.33
CA PHE A 38 -21.72 23.36 -7.74
C PHE A 38 -21.07 24.55 -8.45
N GLN A 39 -19.85 24.93 -8.10
CA GLN A 39 -19.12 26.01 -8.76
C GLN A 39 -18.97 25.81 -10.27
N PHE A 40 -18.92 24.55 -10.74
CA PHE A 40 -18.74 24.25 -12.16
C PHE A 40 -20.05 24.30 -12.96
N ILE A 41 -21.21 24.13 -12.28
CA ILE A 41 -22.51 24.04 -12.96
C ILE A 41 -23.43 25.23 -12.68
N THR A 42 -23.08 26.07 -11.72
CA THR A 42 -23.89 27.24 -11.35
C THR A 42 -24.27 28.14 -12.54
N PRO A 43 -23.38 28.40 -13.54
CA PRO A 43 -23.74 29.21 -14.69
C PRO A 43 -24.84 28.61 -15.59
N TYR A 44 -25.13 27.34 -15.46
CA TYR A 44 -26.09 26.63 -16.31
C TYR A 44 -27.42 26.33 -15.62
N LEU A 45 -27.55 26.64 -14.34
CA LEU A 45 -28.76 26.41 -13.56
C LEU A 45 -29.89 27.35 -14.00
N LYS A 46 -31.12 26.82 -14.15
CA LYS A 46 -32.28 27.67 -14.35
C LYS A 46 -32.64 28.46 -13.09
N PRO A 47 -33.30 29.65 -13.22
CA PRO A 47 -33.81 30.37 -12.07
C PRO A 47 -34.72 29.47 -11.21
N ARG A 48 -34.58 29.53 -9.90
CA ARG A 48 -35.35 28.73 -8.90
C ARG A 48 -35.06 27.24 -8.92
N CYS A 49 -33.99 26.75 -9.54
CA CYS A 49 -33.54 25.38 -9.37
C CYS A 49 -33.19 25.15 -7.90
N GLU A 50 -33.71 24.09 -7.30
CA GLU A 50 -33.37 23.69 -5.94
C GLU A 50 -32.00 23.02 -5.93
N CYS A 51 -31.06 23.57 -5.16
CA CYS A 51 -29.69 23.05 -5.06
C CYS A 51 -29.47 22.43 -3.69
N ILE A 52 -29.22 21.12 -3.65
CA ILE A 52 -28.92 20.40 -2.43
C ILE A 52 -27.47 20.00 -2.42
N ASP A 53 -26.70 20.67 -1.60
CA ASP A 53 -25.29 20.35 -1.38
C ASP A 53 -25.14 19.41 -0.20
N THR A 54 -24.25 18.41 -0.35
CA THR A 54 -23.91 17.45 0.68
C THR A 54 -22.40 17.42 0.89
N GLY A 55 -22.00 16.98 2.09
CA GLY A 55 -20.59 16.84 2.46
C GLY A 55 -19.87 15.67 1.78
N MET A 56 -18.58 15.58 2.07
CA MET A 56 -17.75 14.42 1.72
C MET A 56 -18.20 13.19 2.50
N LYS A 57 -18.13 11.99 1.89
CA LYS A 57 -18.58 10.70 2.47
C LYS A 57 -20.10 10.63 2.75
N GLN A 58 -20.88 11.47 2.10
CA GLN A 58 -22.35 11.49 2.21
C GLN A 58 -23.03 11.03 0.89
N GLU A 59 -22.43 10.07 0.19
CA GLU A 59 -22.94 9.57 -1.10
C GLU A 59 -24.32 8.95 -0.95
N ARG A 60 -24.55 8.18 0.12
CA ARG A 60 -25.83 7.53 0.37
C ARG A 60 -26.93 8.55 0.67
N GLU A 61 -26.66 9.52 1.53
CA GLU A 61 -27.59 10.61 1.85
C GLU A 61 -27.93 11.41 0.59
N ARG A 62 -26.94 11.70 -0.25
CA ARG A 62 -27.11 12.36 -1.55
C ARG A 62 -28.06 11.58 -2.47
N ALA A 63 -27.91 10.27 -2.53
CA ALA A 63 -28.80 9.41 -3.31
C ALA A 63 -30.21 9.40 -2.72
N GLU A 64 -30.35 9.31 -1.41
CA GLU A 64 -31.66 9.35 -0.72
C GLU A 64 -32.42 10.65 -0.99
N GLN A 65 -31.74 11.79 -0.90
CA GLN A 65 -32.30 13.11 -1.24
C GLN A 65 -32.80 13.15 -2.70
N ALA A 66 -32.00 12.60 -3.64
CA ALA A 66 -32.42 12.57 -5.04
C ALA A 66 -33.69 11.74 -5.26
N PHE A 67 -33.84 10.59 -4.60
CA PHE A 67 -35.06 9.78 -4.67
C PHE A 67 -36.25 10.51 -4.05
N GLN A 68 -36.09 11.13 -2.88
CA GLN A 68 -37.16 11.87 -2.21
C GLN A 68 -37.71 12.99 -3.12
N LEU A 69 -36.84 13.80 -3.70
CA LEU A 69 -37.25 14.88 -4.61
C LEU A 69 -37.93 14.36 -5.88
N ALA A 70 -37.45 13.23 -6.42
CA ALA A 70 -38.08 12.61 -7.59
C ALA A 70 -39.47 12.03 -7.24
N GLU A 71 -39.67 11.50 -6.04
CA GLU A 71 -40.99 11.06 -5.54
C GLU A 71 -41.98 12.21 -5.42
N GLU A 72 -41.52 13.44 -5.14
CA GLU A 72 -42.30 14.67 -5.16
C GLU A 72 -42.67 15.09 -6.61
N GLY A 73 -42.23 14.37 -7.63
CA GLY A 73 -42.55 14.65 -9.05
C GLY A 73 -41.54 15.55 -9.78
N LYS A 74 -40.39 15.87 -9.13
CA LYS A 74 -39.35 16.70 -9.73
C LYS A 74 -38.46 15.91 -10.67
N THR A 75 -37.88 16.62 -11.67
CA THR A 75 -36.74 16.14 -12.47
C THR A 75 -35.47 16.49 -11.70
N VAL A 76 -34.75 15.47 -11.20
CA VAL A 76 -33.59 15.64 -10.36
C VAL A 76 -32.32 15.30 -11.13
N VAL A 77 -31.31 16.18 -11.08
CA VAL A 77 -29.96 15.88 -11.60
C VAL A 77 -29.02 15.64 -10.44
N VAL A 78 -28.39 14.46 -10.42
CA VAL A 78 -27.32 14.13 -9.47
C VAL A 78 -25.98 14.35 -10.18
N ILE A 79 -25.22 15.33 -9.73
CA ILE A 79 -23.91 15.65 -10.35
C ILE A 79 -22.78 14.83 -9.74
N SER A 80 -21.87 14.37 -10.59
CA SER A 80 -20.66 13.62 -10.22
C SER A 80 -19.46 14.17 -10.99
N SER A 81 -18.32 14.36 -10.35
CA SER A 81 -17.08 14.78 -11.03
C SER A 81 -16.63 13.69 -11.99
N GLY A 82 -16.01 14.09 -13.10
CA GLY A 82 -15.59 13.17 -14.15
C GLY A 82 -16.79 12.54 -14.87
N ASP A 83 -16.73 11.24 -15.06
CA ASP A 83 -17.85 10.42 -15.53
C ASP A 83 -18.63 9.83 -14.35
N ALA A 84 -19.95 9.90 -14.40
CA ALA A 84 -20.81 9.46 -13.29
C ALA A 84 -20.83 7.93 -13.09
N GLY A 85 -20.46 7.16 -14.12
CA GLY A 85 -20.37 5.69 -14.08
C GLY A 85 -19.01 5.15 -13.66
N ILE A 86 -17.94 5.98 -13.74
CA ILE A 86 -16.57 5.56 -13.40
C ILE A 86 -16.23 6.03 -11.99
N TYR A 87 -16.41 5.14 -11.01
CA TYR A 87 -16.26 5.42 -9.57
C TYR A 87 -17.12 6.59 -9.06
N GLY A 88 -18.21 6.89 -9.78
CA GLY A 88 -19.13 7.97 -9.47
C GLY A 88 -20.45 7.49 -8.88
N MET A 89 -21.48 8.36 -8.98
CA MET A 89 -22.77 8.16 -8.32
C MET A 89 -23.71 7.17 -9.01
N THR A 90 -23.50 6.87 -10.29
CA THR A 90 -24.42 6.03 -11.08
C THR A 90 -24.66 4.64 -10.47
N PRO A 91 -23.64 3.87 -10.06
CA PRO A 91 -23.86 2.56 -9.45
C PRO A 91 -24.75 2.62 -8.21
N LEU A 92 -24.47 3.57 -7.31
CA LEU A 92 -25.25 3.73 -6.07
C LEU A 92 -26.73 4.07 -6.33
N ILE A 93 -27.02 4.93 -7.30
CA ILE A 93 -28.40 5.27 -7.66
C ILE A 93 -29.13 4.04 -8.23
N TYR A 94 -28.50 3.22 -9.06
CA TYR A 94 -29.11 1.99 -9.57
C TYR A 94 -29.28 0.93 -8.47
N GLU A 95 -28.32 0.76 -7.58
CA GLU A 95 -28.43 -0.13 -6.42
C GLU A 95 -29.60 0.29 -5.53
N MET A 96 -29.68 1.58 -5.19
CA MET A 96 -30.76 2.12 -4.35
C MET A 96 -32.12 2.00 -5.03
N LYS A 97 -32.21 2.22 -6.35
CA LYS A 97 -33.44 1.99 -7.12
C LYS A 97 -33.92 0.55 -6.97
N ARG A 98 -33.02 -0.42 -7.12
CA ARG A 98 -33.32 -1.85 -6.98
C ARG A 98 -33.80 -2.18 -5.55
N GLU A 99 -33.06 -1.75 -4.54
CA GLU A 99 -33.41 -2.02 -3.12
C GLU A 99 -34.78 -1.43 -2.71
N ARG A 100 -35.14 -0.28 -3.28
CA ARG A 100 -36.44 0.38 -3.03
C ARG A 100 -37.57 -0.13 -3.92
N ALA A 101 -37.29 -1.00 -4.87
CA ALA A 101 -38.23 -1.37 -5.94
C ALA A 101 -38.90 -0.14 -6.58
N SER A 102 -38.15 0.95 -6.77
CA SER A 102 -38.67 2.24 -7.21
C SER A 102 -39.02 2.25 -8.70
N ASP A 103 -40.13 2.88 -9.08
CA ASP A 103 -40.57 3.10 -10.45
C ASP A 103 -39.97 4.35 -11.12
N ILE A 104 -39.21 5.14 -10.37
CA ILE A 104 -38.55 6.35 -10.86
C ILE A 104 -37.66 6.03 -12.07
N GLU A 105 -37.83 6.77 -13.16
CA GLU A 105 -36.91 6.69 -14.31
C GLU A 105 -35.51 7.16 -13.90
N VAL A 106 -34.49 6.36 -14.17
CA VAL A 106 -33.09 6.72 -13.96
C VAL A 106 -32.36 6.71 -15.30
N ALA A 107 -31.68 7.80 -15.60
CA ALA A 107 -30.81 7.95 -16.76
C ALA A 107 -29.40 8.36 -16.30
N SER A 108 -28.36 7.94 -17.03
CA SER A 108 -26.99 8.38 -16.82
C SER A 108 -26.50 9.16 -18.03
N LEU A 109 -25.85 10.28 -17.79
CA LEU A 109 -25.18 11.08 -18.81
C LEU A 109 -23.67 11.01 -18.59
N ALA A 110 -22.98 10.53 -19.62
CA ALA A 110 -21.52 10.43 -19.59
C ALA A 110 -20.84 11.78 -19.45
N GLY A 111 -19.74 11.80 -18.72
CA GLY A 111 -18.83 12.92 -18.61
C GLY A 111 -17.40 12.53 -19.00
N ILE A 112 -16.53 13.50 -19.21
CA ILE A 112 -15.12 13.25 -19.44
C ILE A 112 -14.48 12.83 -18.11
N SER A 113 -14.00 11.57 -18.07
CA SER A 113 -13.32 11.07 -16.88
C SER A 113 -11.98 11.73 -16.64
N ALA A 114 -11.58 11.83 -15.37
CA ALA A 114 -10.28 12.41 -15.00
C ALA A 114 -9.10 11.70 -15.66
N PHE A 115 -9.15 10.37 -15.85
CA PHE A 115 -8.07 9.65 -16.56
C PHE A 115 -8.00 9.99 -18.05
N GLN A 116 -9.14 10.24 -18.71
CA GLN A 116 -9.18 10.66 -20.12
C GLN A 116 -8.55 12.05 -20.29
N LYS A 117 -8.90 12.98 -19.39
CA LYS A 117 -8.27 14.31 -19.37
C LYS A 117 -6.78 14.22 -19.06
N ALA A 118 -6.38 13.42 -18.07
CA ALA A 118 -4.97 13.19 -17.75
C ALA A 118 -4.23 12.57 -18.95
N ALA A 119 -4.81 11.58 -19.62
CA ALA A 119 -4.22 10.96 -20.80
C ALA A 119 -4.00 11.97 -21.94
N SER A 120 -4.95 12.86 -22.21
CA SER A 120 -4.83 13.90 -23.25
C SER A 120 -3.70 14.90 -22.92
N LEU A 121 -3.49 15.22 -21.66
CA LEU A 121 -2.43 16.13 -21.21
C LEU A 121 -1.06 15.47 -21.30
N LEU A 122 -0.98 14.17 -20.95
CA LEU A 122 0.23 13.37 -21.03
C LEU A 122 0.64 13.02 -22.46
N GLY A 123 -0.28 13.06 -23.44
CA GLY A 123 -0.03 12.73 -24.84
C GLY A 123 -0.97 11.62 -25.34
N ALA A 124 -0.45 10.43 -25.55
CA ALA A 124 -1.21 9.28 -26.04
C ALA A 124 -0.92 7.99 -25.23
N PRO A 125 -0.98 8.00 -23.89
CA PRO A 125 -0.63 6.83 -23.10
C PRO A 125 -1.62 5.67 -23.25
N VAL A 126 -2.89 5.94 -23.55
CA VAL A 126 -3.98 4.94 -23.68
C VAL A 126 -4.27 4.58 -25.14
N GLY A 127 -3.24 4.62 -25.98
CA GLY A 127 -3.36 4.27 -27.41
C GLY A 127 -3.57 2.78 -27.69
N HIS A 128 -3.39 1.91 -26.71
CA HIS A 128 -3.60 0.46 -26.76
C HIS A 128 -4.50 0.00 -25.60
N ASP A 129 -4.57 -1.31 -25.33
CA ASP A 129 -5.38 -1.85 -24.23
C ASP A 129 -5.00 -1.27 -22.88
N PHE A 130 -6.00 -0.86 -22.13
CA PHE A 130 -5.81 -0.24 -20.83
C PHE A 130 -6.83 -0.72 -19.81
N CYS A 131 -6.52 -0.54 -18.54
CA CYS A 131 -7.44 -0.77 -17.44
C CYS A 131 -7.46 0.41 -16.47
N VAL A 132 -8.51 0.47 -15.66
CA VAL A 132 -8.69 1.49 -14.63
C VAL A 132 -8.84 0.80 -13.28
N ILE A 133 -8.01 1.19 -12.31
CA ILE A 133 -8.00 0.60 -10.96
C ILE A 133 -8.13 1.71 -9.92
N SER A 134 -9.02 1.54 -8.95
CA SER A 134 -9.07 2.38 -7.76
C SER A 134 -8.33 1.71 -6.61
N LEU A 135 -7.46 2.46 -5.92
CA LEU A 135 -6.80 2.01 -4.71
C LEU A 135 -7.64 2.22 -3.44
N SER A 136 -8.89 2.67 -3.59
CA SER A 136 -9.79 2.84 -2.44
C SER A 136 -10.19 1.49 -1.85
N ASP A 137 -9.74 1.23 -0.64
CA ASP A 137 -10.03 0.03 0.15
C ASP A 137 -11.21 0.20 1.12
N LEU A 138 -11.94 1.32 1.00
CA LEU A 138 -13.11 1.62 1.83
C LEU A 138 -14.25 0.62 1.64
N MET A 139 -14.53 0.24 0.39
CA MET A 139 -15.63 -0.67 0.01
C MET A 139 -15.11 -1.98 -0.61
N THR A 140 -13.82 -2.09 -0.88
CA THR A 140 -13.20 -3.26 -1.52
C THR A 140 -12.01 -3.73 -0.69
N PRO A 141 -11.98 -4.99 -0.24
CA PRO A 141 -10.83 -5.51 0.50
C PRO A 141 -9.53 -5.40 -0.29
N TRP A 142 -8.44 -5.08 0.40
CA TRP A 142 -7.13 -4.87 -0.22
C TRP A 142 -6.66 -6.06 -1.06
N GLU A 143 -6.89 -7.29 -0.61
CA GLU A 143 -6.50 -8.49 -1.36
C GLU A 143 -7.17 -8.58 -2.75
N VAL A 144 -8.37 -8.02 -2.88
CA VAL A 144 -9.06 -7.94 -4.17
C VAL A 144 -8.40 -6.89 -5.05
N ILE A 145 -8.05 -5.75 -4.48
CA ILE A 145 -7.34 -4.67 -5.19
C ILE A 145 -5.96 -5.16 -5.63
N GLU A 146 -5.18 -5.75 -4.73
CA GLU A 146 -3.84 -6.28 -5.05
C GLU A 146 -3.88 -7.35 -6.16
N ARG A 147 -4.89 -8.23 -6.15
CA ARG A 147 -5.08 -9.21 -7.22
C ARG A 147 -5.34 -8.55 -8.57
N ARG A 148 -6.14 -7.47 -8.60
CA ARG A 148 -6.40 -6.69 -9.83
C ARG A 148 -5.13 -5.99 -10.32
N ILE A 149 -4.33 -5.43 -9.42
CA ILE A 149 -3.04 -4.81 -9.73
C ILE A 149 -2.10 -5.83 -10.38
N LYS A 150 -1.96 -7.03 -9.78
CA LYS A 150 -1.15 -8.12 -10.34
C LYS A 150 -1.63 -8.54 -11.72
N ALA A 151 -2.94 -8.71 -11.91
CA ALA A 151 -3.50 -9.06 -13.20
C ALA A 151 -3.24 -7.98 -14.26
N ALA A 152 -3.35 -6.70 -13.91
CA ALA A 152 -3.04 -5.58 -14.80
C ALA A 152 -1.54 -5.53 -15.18
N ALA A 153 -0.66 -5.79 -14.23
CA ALA A 153 0.79 -5.83 -14.46
C ALA A 153 1.17 -7.01 -15.37
N MET A 154 0.71 -8.22 -15.06
CA MET A 154 0.95 -9.44 -15.86
C MET A 154 0.32 -9.37 -17.26
N GLY A 155 -0.87 -8.76 -17.37
CA GLY A 155 -1.59 -8.61 -18.64
C GLY A 155 -1.04 -7.49 -19.54
N ASP A 156 -0.02 -6.80 -19.09
CA ASP A 156 0.64 -5.69 -19.80
C ASP A 156 -0.31 -4.54 -20.21
N PHE A 157 -1.36 -4.27 -19.40
CA PHE A 157 -2.28 -3.17 -19.65
C PHE A 157 -1.65 -1.82 -19.24
N VAL A 158 -1.82 -0.80 -20.05
CA VAL A 158 -1.68 0.58 -19.55
C VAL A 158 -2.67 0.76 -18.40
N THR A 159 -2.21 1.22 -17.25
CA THR A 159 -3.05 1.24 -16.06
C THR A 159 -3.27 2.64 -15.54
N ALA A 160 -4.54 3.08 -15.53
CA ALA A 160 -4.94 4.32 -14.87
C ALA A 160 -5.33 4.05 -13.41
N VAL A 161 -4.74 4.78 -12.49
CA VAL A 161 -4.90 4.60 -11.04
C VAL A 161 -5.68 5.75 -10.46
N TYR A 162 -6.84 5.45 -9.88
CA TYR A 162 -7.69 6.38 -9.13
C TYR A 162 -7.49 6.24 -7.63
N ASN A 163 -7.78 7.31 -6.91
CA ASN A 163 -7.63 7.35 -5.46
C ASN A 163 -6.24 6.89 -5.00
N PRO A 164 -5.15 7.39 -5.59
CA PRO A 164 -3.82 6.87 -5.37
C PRO A 164 -3.36 7.02 -3.92
N LYS A 165 -3.77 8.10 -3.25
CA LYS A 165 -3.35 8.41 -1.88
C LYS A 165 -4.43 9.15 -1.10
N SER A 166 -4.46 8.96 0.22
CA SER A 166 -5.20 9.76 1.20
C SER A 166 -4.46 9.73 2.54
N ASN A 167 -4.99 10.40 3.56
CA ASN A 167 -4.38 10.37 4.89
C ASN A 167 -4.28 8.94 5.48
N GLU A 168 -5.24 8.09 5.17
CA GLU A 168 -5.28 6.69 5.65
C GLU A 168 -4.66 5.72 4.63
N ARG A 169 -4.65 6.07 3.35
CA ARG A 169 -4.15 5.29 2.21
C ARG A 169 -2.81 5.84 1.73
N TYR A 170 -1.72 5.50 2.40
CA TYR A 170 -0.38 6.03 2.12
C TYR A 170 0.62 4.99 1.58
N TRP A 171 0.38 3.69 1.82
CA TRP A 171 1.29 2.61 1.46
C TRP A 171 0.86 1.84 0.18
N GLN A 172 -0.42 1.90 -0.18
CA GLN A 172 -0.99 1.12 -1.28
C GLN A 172 -0.34 1.43 -2.63
N LEU A 173 0.01 2.70 -2.86
CA LEU A 173 0.67 3.12 -4.10
C LEU A 173 2.12 2.61 -4.19
N TYR A 174 2.83 2.53 -3.08
CA TYR A 174 4.15 1.88 -3.01
C TYR A 174 4.05 0.40 -3.38
N ARG A 175 3.04 -0.28 -2.84
CA ARG A 175 2.83 -1.69 -3.16
C ARG A 175 2.46 -1.92 -4.62
N LEU A 176 1.68 -1.03 -5.21
CA LEU A 176 1.39 -1.05 -6.63
C LEU A 176 2.67 -0.90 -7.44
N GLN A 177 3.52 0.08 -7.14
CA GLN A 177 4.81 0.29 -7.80
C GLN A 177 5.70 -0.96 -7.73
N GLU A 178 5.81 -1.60 -6.56
CA GLU A 178 6.57 -2.84 -6.39
C GLU A 178 6.06 -3.97 -7.31
N ILE A 179 4.75 -4.16 -7.38
CA ILE A 179 4.14 -5.19 -8.24
C ILE A 179 4.45 -4.93 -9.72
N PHE A 180 4.31 -3.68 -10.15
CA PHE A 180 4.62 -3.34 -11.53
C PHE A 180 6.12 -3.49 -11.85
N LEU A 181 7.03 -3.17 -10.93
CA LEU A 181 8.47 -3.38 -11.10
C LEU A 181 8.88 -4.86 -11.18
N GLN A 182 8.06 -5.78 -10.70
CA GLN A 182 8.29 -7.22 -10.87
C GLN A 182 7.99 -7.70 -12.31
N GLU A 183 7.09 -7.02 -13.00
CA GLU A 183 6.58 -7.44 -14.32
C GLU A 183 7.05 -6.51 -15.46
N ARG A 184 7.59 -5.33 -15.15
CA ARG A 184 7.94 -4.29 -16.12
C ARG A 184 9.32 -3.73 -15.91
N ALA A 185 9.88 -3.22 -16.98
CA ALA A 185 11.18 -2.54 -16.97
C ALA A 185 11.14 -1.29 -16.06
N ALA A 186 12.22 -1.05 -15.34
CA ALA A 186 12.37 0.10 -14.44
C ALA A 186 12.15 1.46 -15.13
N ASN A 187 12.50 1.56 -16.41
CA ASN A 187 12.34 2.74 -17.25
C ASN A 187 10.96 2.86 -17.92
N THR A 188 9.99 1.99 -17.59
CA THR A 188 8.60 2.13 -18.06
C THR A 188 8.06 3.51 -17.67
N PRO A 189 7.50 4.31 -18.61
CA PRO A 189 7.03 5.64 -18.27
C PRO A 189 5.81 5.61 -17.36
N VAL A 190 5.80 6.52 -16.41
CA VAL A 190 4.70 6.82 -15.50
C VAL A 190 4.37 8.29 -15.64
N GLY A 191 3.14 8.59 -16.02
CA GLY A 191 2.61 9.95 -16.05
C GLY A 191 1.61 10.17 -14.92
N TYR A 192 1.65 11.32 -14.27
CA TYR A 192 0.60 11.67 -13.32
C TYR A 192 0.20 13.13 -13.48
N VAL A 193 -1.10 13.35 -13.31
CA VAL A 193 -1.71 14.67 -13.45
C VAL A 193 -2.48 14.98 -12.19
N ARG A 194 -2.07 16.03 -11.52
CA ARG A 194 -2.78 16.59 -10.37
C ARG A 194 -3.78 17.62 -10.86
N GLN A 195 -4.99 17.60 -10.30
CA GLN A 195 -6.07 18.54 -10.61
C GLN A 195 -6.32 18.73 -12.12
N ALA A 196 -6.38 17.61 -12.87
CA ALA A 196 -6.58 17.61 -14.31
C ALA A 196 -7.81 18.44 -14.73
N GLY A 197 -7.62 19.40 -15.62
CA GLY A 197 -8.67 20.31 -16.11
C GLY A 197 -9.00 21.49 -15.17
N ARG A 198 -8.25 21.68 -14.09
CA ARG A 198 -8.44 22.81 -13.15
C ARG A 198 -7.31 23.82 -13.25
N PRO A 199 -7.48 25.05 -12.70
CA PRO A 199 -6.45 26.09 -12.75
C PRO A 199 -5.09 25.66 -12.17
N GLU A 200 -5.10 24.82 -11.12
CA GLU A 200 -3.89 24.33 -10.45
C GLU A 200 -3.37 22.99 -11.06
N GLN A 201 -3.65 22.76 -12.33
CA GLN A 201 -3.22 21.55 -13.03
C GLN A 201 -1.70 21.44 -13.11
N GLU A 202 -1.19 20.30 -12.70
CA GLU A 202 0.23 19.93 -12.81
C GLU A 202 0.36 18.61 -13.56
N VAL A 203 1.31 18.55 -14.51
CA VAL A 203 1.58 17.35 -15.35
C VAL A 203 3.02 16.93 -15.13
N THR A 204 3.23 15.67 -14.80
CA THR A 204 4.56 15.11 -14.60
C THR A 204 4.69 13.78 -15.32
N ILE A 205 5.83 13.55 -15.98
CA ILE A 205 6.21 12.27 -16.57
C ILE A 205 7.54 11.85 -15.95
N THR A 206 7.63 10.60 -15.51
CA THR A 206 8.80 9.98 -14.89
C THR A 206 8.91 8.53 -15.32
N THR A 207 9.81 7.76 -14.72
CA THR A 207 9.93 6.32 -14.91
C THR A 207 9.31 5.56 -13.73
N LEU A 208 9.02 4.28 -13.92
CA LEU A 208 8.46 3.42 -12.88
C LEU A 208 9.40 3.31 -11.66
N SER A 209 10.72 3.30 -11.88
CA SER A 209 11.72 3.29 -10.79
C SER A 209 11.80 4.61 -10.05
N ASP A 210 11.69 5.74 -10.77
CA ASP A 210 11.89 7.07 -10.20
C ASP A 210 10.58 7.69 -9.69
N PHE A 211 9.45 7.02 -9.96
CA PHE A 211 8.15 7.47 -9.48
C PHE A 211 8.13 7.54 -7.95
N ASN A 212 7.90 8.74 -7.45
CA ASN A 212 7.78 8.97 -6.01
C ASN A 212 6.31 9.00 -5.58
N PRO A 213 5.80 7.97 -4.88
CA PRO A 213 4.42 7.96 -4.36
C PRO A 213 4.08 9.11 -3.42
N GLU A 214 5.07 9.81 -2.83
CA GLU A 214 4.83 10.98 -1.98
C GLU A 214 4.48 12.24 -2.79
N ALA A 215 4.82 12.28 -4.08
CA ALA A 215 4.53 13.42 -4.95
C ALA A 215 3.05 13.51 -5.38
N VAL A 216 2.21 12.53 -5.03
CA VAL A 216 0.79 12.50 -5.42
C VAL A 216 -0.13 12.61 -4.22
N ASP A 217 -1.33 13.12 -4.47
CA ASP A 217 -2.40 13.30 -3.49
C ASP A 217 -3.73 12.69 -4.00
N MET A 218 -4.82 12.93 -3.27
CA MET A 218 -6.15 12.43 -3.65
C MET A 218 -6.74 13.11 -4.91
N PHE A 219 -6.15 14.21 -5.38
CA PHE A 219 -6.58 14.93 -6.59
C PHE A 219 -5.76 14.54 -7.81
N THR A 220 -4.93 13.50 -7.69
CA THR A 220 -4.01 13.04 -8.73
C THR A 220 -4.54 11.78 -9.41
N VAL A 221 -4.40 11.70 -10.72
CA VAL A 221 -4.56 10.48 -11.51
C VAL A 221 -3.18 10.04 -11.99
N VAL A 222 -2.84 8.77 -11.80
CA VAL A 222 -1.57 8.19 -12.24
C VAL A 222 -1.84 7.25 -13.41
N LEU A 223 -1.04 7.36 -14.48
CA LEU A 223 -1.05 6.42 -15.62
C LEU A 223 0.30 5.72 -15.71
N ILE A 224 0.28 4.40 -15.66
CA ILE A 224 1.48 3.55 -15.79
C ILE A 224 1.47 2.95 -17.18
N GLY A 225 2.54 3.15 -17.94
CA GLY A 225 2.71 2.60 -19.27
C GLY A 225 2.80 1.07 -19.28
N ASN A 226 2.70 0.48 -20.46
CA ASN A 226 2.97 -0.95 -20.69
C ASN A 226 4.40 -1.17 -21.23
N SER A 227 4.74 -2.40 -21.60
CA SER A 227 6.06 -2.78 -22.12
C SER A 227 6.47 -2.02 -23.40
N GLN A 228 5.50 -1.49 -24.15
CA GLN A 228 5.72 -0.75 -25.39
C GLN A 228 5.65 0.77 -25.21
N SER A 229 5.24 1.24 -24.03
CA SER A 229 5.14 2.67 -23.77
C SER A 229 6.52 3.31 -23.70
N TYR A 230 6.64 4.52 -24.23
CA TYR A 230 7.87 5.31 -24.18
C TYR A 230 7.56 6.80 -23.98
N GLN A 231 8.55 7.51 -23.49
CA GLN A 231 8.53 8.97 -23.47
C GLN A 231 9.19 9.53 -24.73
N TRP A 232 8.52 10.49 -25.35
CA TRP A 232 9.05 11.27 -26.45
C TRP A 232 8.85 12.75 -26.18
N ASN A 233 9.95 13.48 -26.03
CA ASN A 233 9.93 14.86 -25.51
C ASN A 233 9.18 14.93 -24.16
N ASP A 234 8.18 15.78 -24.08
CA ASP A 234 7.30 16.00 -22.92
C ASP A 234 6.02 15.13 -22.96
N LYS A 235 5.98 14.07 -23.78
CA LYS A 235 4.80 13.22 -23.97
C LYS A 235 5.08 11.75 -23.65
N MET A 236 4.05 11.09 -23.11
CA MET A 236 3.98 9.65 -22.91
C MET A 236 3.15 9.04 -24.01
N ILE A 237 3.69 8.03 -24.69
CA ILE A 237 3.06 7.40 -25.86
C ILE A 237 3.04 5.89 -25.68
N THR A 238 1.89 5.27 -25.93
CA THR A 238 1.73 3.83 -26.09
C THR A 238 1.32 3.57 -27.55
N PRO A 239 2.20 2.96 -28.37
CA PRO A 239 1.99 2.82 -29.82
C PRO A 239 0.90 1.79 -30.13
N ARG A 240 0.16 2.01 -31.22
CA ARG A 240 -0.80 1.02 -31.75
C ARG A 240 -0.19 0.01 -32.71
N GLY A 241 1.14 0.05 -32.92
CA GLY A 241 1.84 -0.89 -33.79
C GLY A 241 1.96 -0.45 -35.25
N TYR A 242 1.63 0.79 -35.61
CA TYR A 242 1.86 1.32 -36.95
C TYR A 242 3.34 1.47 -37.31
N TYR A 243 4.18 1.69 -36.28
CA TYR A 243 5.63 1.78 -36.38
C TYR A 243 6.24 0.88 -35.31
N GLN A 244 7.44 0.31 -35.58
CA GLN A 244 8.14 -0.48 -34.57
C GLN A 244 8.56 0.45 -33.40
N ALA A 245 8.06 0.15 -32.21
CA ALA A 245 8.50 0.84 -31.01
C ALA A 245 9.90 0.36 -30.59
N PRO A 246 10.72 1.22 -29.92
CA PRO A 246 11.94 0.76 -29.26
C PRO A 246 11.58 -0.33 -28.24
N SER A 247 12.17 -1.51 -28.36
CA SER A 247 11.84 -2.64 -27.46
C SER A 247 12.40 -2.41 -26.06
N ASN A 248 11.53 -2.28 -25.07
CA ASN A 248 11.85 -2.29 -23.64
C ASN A 248 11.61 -3.68 -23.03
N SER A 249 11.98 -4.75 -23.71
CA SER A 249 11.78 -6.11 -23.21
C SER A 249 12.62 -6.38 -21.95
N PRO A 250 12.03 -6.95 -20.88
CA PRO A 250 12.81 -7.36 -19.72
C PRO A 250 13.69 -8.57 -20.06
N LYS A 251 14.95 -8.50 -19.67
CA LYS A 251 15.89 -9.62 -19.79
C LYS A 251 15.82 -10.49 -18.55
N GLY A 252 15.72 -11.79 -18.74
CA GLY A 252 16.30 -12.74 -17.83
C GLY A 252 15.44 -13.90 -17.36
N GLU A 253 15.51 -15.00 -18.06
CA GLU A 253 15.31 -16.34 -17.52
C GLU A 253 16.51 -16.70 -16.61
N ARG A 254 16.24 -17.36 -15.49
CA ARG A 254 17.27 -17.79 -14.53
C ARG A 254 17.42 -19.29 -14.58
N ASP A 255 18.62 -19.76 -14.88
CA ASP A 255 19.03 -21.13 -14.73
C ASP A 255 19.54 -21.40 -13.30
N CYS A 256 19.17 -22.57 -12.74
CA CYS A 256 19.70 -23.06 -11.46
C CYS A 256 20.59 -24.28 -11.68
N PRO A 257 21.75 -24.39 -11.04
CA PRO A 257 22.55 -25.60 -11.04
C PRO A 257 22.38 -26.43 -9.75
N ASP A 258 22.45 -27.76 -9.88
CA ASP A 258 22.32 -28.75 -8.81
C ASP A 258 23.61 -28.87 -7.97
N GLY A 259 23.45 -29.16 -6.66
CA GLY A 259 24.55 -29.34 -5.71
C GLY A 259 24.41 -30.57 -4.81
N ILE A 260 25.55 -31.14 -4.40
CA ILE A 260 25.72 -32.41 -3.65
C ILE A 260 26.09 -32.17 -2.19
N LEU A 261 25.54 -32.93 -1.27
CA LEU A 261 25.73 -32.84 0.20
C LEU A 261 26.84 -33.76 0.75
N PRO A 262 27.54 -33.40 1.84
CA PRO A 262 28.55 -34.22 2.52
C PRO A 262 28.05 -34.96 3.78
N PRO A 263 28.73 -35.98 4.30
CA PRO A 263 28.27 -36.88 5.35
C PRO A 263 28.49 -36.42 6.81
N TRP A 264 27.69 -36.97 7.73
CA TRP A 264 27.55 -36.59 9.15
C TRP A 264 28.64 -37.18 10.10
N GLY A 265 28.93 -36.45 11.20
CA GLY A 265 29.80 -36.88 12.29
C GLY A 265 29.47 -36.22 13.64
N ASP A 266 29.90 -36.79 14.76
CA ASP A 266 29.58 -36.40 16.15
C ASP A 266 30.03 -34.98 16.53
N LYS A 267 29.06 -34.09 16.87
CA LYS A 267 29.37 -32.67 17.24
C LYS A 267 28.42 -32.10 18.29
N LYS A 268 28.97 -31.29 19.21
CA LYS A 268 28.22 -30.54 20.24
C LYS A 268 27.37 -29.41 19.65
N GLY A 269 26.32 -28.96 20.34
CA GLY A 269 25.25 -28.10 19.83
C GLY A 269 25.67 -26.84 19.03
N ALA A 270 26.80 -26.18 19.36
CA ALA A 270 27.31 -25.03 18.59
C ALA A 270 27.85 -25.44 17.21
N SER A 271 28.49 -26.59 17.10
CA SER A 271 29.00 -27.10 15.81
C SER A 271 27.88 -27.58 14.89
N ILE A 272 26.78 -28.10 15.45
CA ILE A 272 25.57 -28.46 14.69
C ILE A 272 24.94 -27.23 14.04
N MET A 273 24.84 -26.14 14.79
CA MET A 273 24.25 -24.90 14.25
C MET A 273 25.13 -24.23 13.20
N MET A 274 26.47 -24.24 13.38
CA MET A 274 27.41 -23.77 12.34
C MET A 274 27.30 -24.63 11.05
N GLU A 275 27.17 -25.96 11.20
CA GLU A 275 27.01 -26.86 10.08
C GLU A 275 25.67 -26.64 9.37
N SER A 276 24.59 -26.41 10.13
CA SER A 276 23.29 -26.04 9.60
C SER A 276 23.38 -24.72 8.78
N PHE A 277 24.07 -23.70 9.28
CA PHE A 277 24.25 -22.45 8.54
C PHE A 277 25.07 -22.63 7.27
N ARG A 278 26.12 -23.47 7.30
CA ARG A 278 26.91 -23.79 6.09
C ARG A 278 26.09 -24.60 5.08
N THR A 279 25.28 -25.54 5.54
CA THR A 279 24.38 -26.31 4.70
C THR A 279 23.37 -25.38 4.03
N ILE A 280 22.68 -24.54 4.82
CA ILE A 280 21.74 -23.56 4.27
C ILE A 280 22.45 -22.65 3.27
N GLU A 281 23.64 -22.11 3.60
CA GLU A 281 24.41 -21.24 2.68
C GLU A 281 24.75 -21.95 1.38
N SER A 282 25.05 -23.26 1.42
CA SER A 282 25.34 -24.04 0.23
C SER A 282 24.11 -24.29 -0.65
N GLU A 283 22.91 -24.33 -0.06
CA GLU A 283 21.64 -24.58 -0.74
C GLU A 283 20.91 -23.31 -1.19
N LEU A 284 21.36 -22.09 -0.77
CA LEU A 284 20.78 -20.84 -1.25
C LEU A 284 20.87 -20.75 -2.76
N GLN A 285 19.79 -20.34 -3.41
CA GLN A 285 19.74 -20.13 -4.87
C GLN A 285 20.68 -18.98 -5.30
N ARG A 286 20.70 -17.91 -4.53
CA ARG A 286 21.57 -16.77 -4.74
C ARG A 286 22.74 -16.80 -3.75
N LYS A 287 23.98 -16.57 -4.20
CA LYS A 287 25.18 -16.60 -3.35
C LYS A 287 25.72 -15.22 -2.95
N ASP A 288 25.36 -14.18 -3.67
CA ASP A 288 25.90 -12.83 -3.57
C ASP A 288 25.08 -11.88 -2.67
N TYR A 289 24.47 -12.43 -1.62
CA TYR A 289 23.76 -11.61 -0.64
C TYR A 289 24.72 -10.73 0.18
N PRO A 290 24.40 -9.45 0.41
CA PRO A 290 25.09 -8.64 1.42
C PRO A 290 25.09 -9.34 2.78
N LEU A 291 26.18 -9.18 3.55
CA LEU A 291 26.36 -9.90 4.83
C LEU A 291 25.18 -9.69 5.79
N ASP A 292 24.67 -8.49 5.92
CA ASP A 292 23.49 -8.14 6.72
C ASP A 292 22.27 -9.02 6.37
N HIS A 293 21.93 -9.02 5.08
CA HIS A 293 20.79 -9.79 4.59
C HIS A 293 21.03 -11.29 4.73
N LYS A 294 22.22 -11.76 4.33
CA LYS A 294 22.59 -13.18 4.42
C LYS A 294 22.49 -13.70 5.86
N TRP A 295 22.98 -12.93 6.84
CA TRP A 295 22.92 -13.32 8.24
C TRP A 295 21.48 -13.47 8.76
N ALA A 296 20.63 -12.49 8.49
CA ALA A 296 19.21 -12.58 8.82
C ALA A 296 18.52 -13.75 8.12
N LEU A 297 18.85 -13.99 6.85
CA LEU A 297 18.29 -15.07 6.04
C LEU A 297 18.68 -16.45 6.56
N LEU A 298 19.95 -16.68 6.91
CA LEU A 298 20.42 -17.93 7.50
C LEU A 298 19.70 -18.24 8.81
N HIS A 299 19.52 -17.24 9.66
CA HIS A 299 18.74 -17.36 10.89
C HIS A 299 17.27 -17.69 10.62
N ALA A 300 16.66 -17.04 9.63
CA ALA A 300 15.26 -17.25 9.25
C ALA A 300 15.04 -18.67 8.71
N ILE A 301 15.87 -19.12 7.77
CA ILE A 301 15.79 -20.48 7.19
C ILE A 301 16.07 -21.53 8.24
N HIS A 302 17.10 -21.34 9.09
CA HIS A 302 17.40 -22.28 10.17
C HIS A 302 16.20 -22.48 11.13
N THR A 303 15.45 -21.40 11.40
CA THR A 303 14.29 -21.46 12.31
C THR A 303 13.06 -22.09 11.66
N THR A 304 12.89 -21.95 10.36
CA THR A 304 11.66 -22.32 9.63
C THR A 304 11.83 -23.56 8.76
N ALA A 305 13.06 -23.95 8.46
CA ALA A 305 13.43 -24.94 7.43
C ALA A 305 12.76 -24.65 6.06
N ASP A 306 12.59 -23.36 5.73
CA ASP A 306 11.82 -22.92 4.57
C ASP A 306 12.64 -21.96 3.70
N PHE A 307 13.09 -22.45 2.54
CA PHE A 307 13.87 -21.67 1.58
C PHE A 307 13.06 -20.60 0.85
N ASP A 308 11.71 -20.59 0.93
CA ASP A 308 10.91 -19.45 0.48
C ASP A 308 11.32 -18.13 1.16
N MET A 309 12.03 -18.21 2.29
CA MET A 309 12.60 -17.04 2.97
C MET A 309 13.51 -16.22 2.05
N GLU A 310 14.21 -16.83 1.10
CA GLU A 310 15.01 -16.10 0.09
C GLU A 310 14.19 -15.07 -0.69
N ARG A 311 12.93 -15.38 -0.93
CA ARG A 311 12.02 -14.54 -1.72
C ARG A 311 11.23 -13.54 -0.88
N ILE A 312 10.93 -13.88 0.40
CA ILE A 312 10.00 -13.12 1.23
C ILE A 312 10.66 -12.36 2.39
N LEU A 313 11.92 -12.65 2.72
CA LEU A 313 12.66 -11.87 3.71
C LEU A 313 13.32 -10.68 3.04
N HIS A 314 12.98 -9.49 3.49
CA HIS A 314 13.60 -8.24 3.03
C HIS A 314 14.26 -7.54 4.20
N THR A 315 15.53 -7.14 4.01
CA THR A 315 16.26 -6.29 4.94
C THR A 315 16.67 -5.01 4.21
N ASP A 316 16.49 -3.87 4.82
CA ASP A 316 17.09 -2.65 4.31
C ASP A 316 18.61 -2.80 4.29
N LYS A 317 19.28 -2.12 3.34
CA LYS A 317 20.73 -2.18 3.22
C LYS A 317 21.40 -1.75 4.53
N GLY A 318 22.20 -2.63 5.12
CA GLY A 318 22.89 -2.37 6.37
C GLY A 318 21.98 -2.34 7.62
N ALA A 319 20.74 -2.83 7.57
CA ALA A 319 19.82 -2.75 8.69
C ALA A 319 20.33 -3.53 9.93
N VAL A 320 20.83 -4.75 9.72
CA VAL A 320 21.30 -5.60 10.84
C VAL A 320 22.55 -5.00 11.48
N SER A 321 23.54 -4.60 10.68
CA SER A 321 24.76 -3.97 11.19
C SER A 321 24.50 -2.62 11.86
N THR A 322 23.60 -1.80 11.32
CA THR A 322 23.21 -0.53 11.91
C THR A 322 22.59 -0.72 13.30
N LEU A 323 21.62 -1.66 13.40
CA LEU A 323 20.97 -1.97 14.67
C LEU A 323 21.95 -2.57 15.68
N TYR A 324 22.83 -3.47 15.24
CA TYR A 324 23.87 -4.04 16.07
C TYR A 324 24.84 -2.96 16.61
N ASN A 325 25.26 -2.02 15.77
CA ASN A 325 26.13 -0.91 16.21
C ASN A 325 25.43 -0.02 17.24
N LYS A 326 24.14 0.29 17.07
CA LYS A 326 23.34 1.02 18.08
C LYS A 326 23.23 0.26 19.40
N VAL A 327 23.24 -1.07 19.37
CA VAL A 327 23.33 -1.90 20.57
C VAL A 327 24.71 -1.73 21.25
N LYS A 328 25.79 -1.81 20.47
CA LYS A 328 27.17 -1.73 20.98
C LYS A 328 27.54 -0.37 21.57
N ASP A 329 27.04 0.70 20.95
CA ASP A 329 27.29 2.07 21.43
C ASP A 329 26.32 2.52 22.54
N GLY A 330 25.37 1.67 22.94
CA GLY A 330 24.40 1.93 24.00
C GLY A 330 23.26 2.87 23.61
N THR A 331 23.12 3.25 22.35
CA THR A 331 21.99 4.07 21.88
C THR A 331 20.71 3.27 21.70
N LEU A 332 20.79 1.94 21.55
CA LEU A 332 19.68 1.02 21.58
C LEU A 332 19.78 0.11 22.81
N THR A 333 18.93 0.33 23.80
CA THR A 333 18.93 -0.41 25.07
C THR A 333 17.69 -1.28 25.27
N THR A 334 16.66 -1.12 24.44
CA THR A 334 15.36 -1.79 24.64
C THR A 334 14.82 -2.40 23.37
N ILE A 335 14.36 -3.65 23.46
CA ILE A 335 13.58 -4.35 22.43
C ILE A 335 12.16 -4.48 22.92
N ILE A 336 11.19 -3.97 22.18
CA ILE A 336 9.75 -4.11 22.45
C ILE A 336 9.18 -5.20 21.56
N THR A 337 8.40 -6.10 22.13
CA THR A 337 7.74 -7.19 21.41
C THR A 337 6.22 -7.12 21.53
N ASP A 338 5.51 -7.61 20.51
CA ASP A 338 4.06 -7.61 20.49
C ASP A 338 3.42 -8.67 21.40
N VAL A 339 4.12 -9.79 21.60
CA VAL A 339 3.69 -10.89 22.47
C VAL A 339 4.86 -11.49 23.26
N THR A 340 4.57 -12.05 24.44
CA THR A 340 5.60 -12.64 25.34
C THR A 340 6.39 -13.78 24.72
N MET A 341 5.81 -14.51 23.76
CA MET A 341 6.48 -15.58 23.05
C MET A 341 7.69 -15.08 22.25
N VAL A 342 7.62 -13.88 21.67
CA VAL A 342 8.78 -13.25 20.98
C VAL A 342 9.87 -12.94 22.01
N THR A 343 9.51 -12.28 23.12
CA THR A 343 10.45 -11.96 24.22
C THR A 343 11.16 -13.21 24.73
N SER A 344 10.40 -14.29 24.94
CA SER A 344 10.94 -15.57 25.46
C SER A 344 11.91 -16.26 24.50
N GLY A 345 11.79 -16.00 23.18
CA GLY A 345 12.67 -16.55 22.15
C GLY A 345 13.97 -15.78 21.94
N ILE A 346 14.09 -14.56 22.51
CA ILE A 346 15.33 -13.79 22.45
C ILE A 346 16.34 -14.35 23.48
N ARG A 347 17.58 -14.52 23.04
CA ARG A 347 18.66 -15.12 23.86
C ARG A 347 18.99 -14.28 25.08
N LYS A 348 18.72 -14.82 26.26
CA LYS A 348 18.96 -14.12 27.53
C LYS A 348 20.45 -13.79 27.76
N GLY A 349 21.36 -14.70 27.40
CA GLY A 349 22.81 -14.46 27.49
C GLY A 349 23.26 -13.31 26.60
N ALA A 350 22.74 -13.19 25.39
CA ALA A 350 23.04 -12.07 24.48
C ALA A 350 22.48 -10.72 25.03
N LEU A 351 21.26 -10.73 25.57
CA LEU A 351 20.66 -9.55 26.21
C LEU A 351 21.52 -9.08 27.40
N GLN A 352 21.93 -9.99 28.28
CA GLN A 352 22.75 -9.68 29.44
C GLN A 352 24.13 -9.15 29.05
N ARG A 353 24.80 -9.82 28.09
CA ARG A 353 26.13 -9.40 27.62
C ARG A 353 26.13 -8.00 27.01
N LEU A 354 25.05 -7.65 26.30
CA LEU A 354 24.95 -6.39 25.57
C LEU A 354 24.20 -5.28 26.35
N GLY A 355 23.74 -5.57 27.57
CA GLY A 355 23.01 -4.59 28.39
C GLY A 355 21.66 -4.19 27.82
N ILE A 356 21.00 -5.10 27.04
CA ILE A 356 19.70 -4.86 26.39
C ILE A 356 18.58 -5.46 27.22
N GLU A 357 17.48 -4.74 27.35
CA GLU A 357 16.24 -5.24 27.94
C GLU A 357 15.21 -5.57 26.85
N ALA A 358 14.56 -6.75 26.96
CA ALA A 358 13.45 -7.13 26.09
C ALA A 358 12.14 -7.10 26.87
N LYS A 359 11.17 -6.28 26.43
CA LYS A 359 9.89 -6.05 27.11
C LYS A 359 8.69 -6.39 26.24
N CYS A 360 7.65 -6.92 26.88
CA CYS A 360 6.32 -7.09 26.29
C CYS A 360 5.27 -6.50 27.24
N TYR A 361 4.53 -5.52 26.79
CA TYR A 361 3.52 -4.83 27.61
C TYR A 361 2.18 -5.56 27.68
N LEU A 362 2.00 -6.69 26.98
CA LEU A 362 0.71 -7.40 26.91
C LEU A 362 0.14 -7.81 28.28
N SER A 363 1.01 -8.05 29.27
CA SER A 363 0.66 -8.42 30.65
C SER A 363 0.64 -7.23 31.61
N ASP A 364 0.92 -6.01 31.16
CA ASP A 364 0.83 -4.81 31.99
C ASP A 364 -0.64 -4.55 32.38
N PRO A 365 -0.94 -4.33 33.66
CA PRO A 365 -2.30 -4.09 34.14
C PRO A 365 -3.02 -2.93 33.42
N ARG A 366 -2.29 -1.90 33.02
CA ARG A 366 -2.81 -0.71 32.31
C ARG A 366 -3.36 -1.05 30.91
N VAL A 367 -2.86 -2.10 30.28
CA VAL A 367 -3.23 -2.52 28.93
C VAL A 367 -4.71 -2.90 28.85
N ALA A 368 -5.23 -3.63 29.83
CA ALA A 368 -6.62 -4.06 29.84
C ALA A 368 -7.58 -2.85 29.90
N THR A 369 -7.30 -1.91 30.80
CA THR A 369 -8.07 -0.67 30.96
C THR A 369 -8.02 0.18 29.68
N LEU A 370 -6.82 0.45 29.16
CA LEU A 370 -6.62 1.25 27.96
C LEU A 370 -7.31 0.63 26.74
N ALA A 371 -7.25 -0.70 26.58
CA ALA A 371 -7.90 -1.39 25.50
C ALA A 371 -9.44 -1.23 25.54
N MET A 372 -10.05 -1.35 26.72
CA MET A 372 -11.50 -1.15 26.90
C MET A 372 -11.92 0.31 26.67
N GLU A 373 -11.21 1.27 27.24
CA GLU A 373 -11.53 2.69 27.11
C GLU A 373 -11.43 3.21 25.68
N LYS A 374 -10.48 2.69 24.90
CA LYS A 374 -10.24 3.11 23.51
C LYS A 374 -10.86 2.22 22.45
N GLY A 375 -11.51 1.11 22.83
CA GLY A 375 -12.10 0.16 21.89
C GLY A 375 -11.07 -0.49 20.95
N ILE A 376 -9.85 -0.78 21.44
CA ILE A 376 -8.73 -1.33 20.66
C ILE A 376 -8.28 -2.68 21.23
N THR A 377 -7.45 -3.41 20.47
CA THR A 377 -6.91 -4.68 20.95
C THR A 377 -5.89 -4.48 22.08
N ARG A 378 -5.72 -5.47 22.94
CA ARG A 378 -4.71 -5.43 24.00
C ARG A 378 -3.29 -5.25 23.45
N THR A 379 -2.99 -5.82 22.29
CA THR A 379 -1.68 -5.65 21.64
C THR A 379 -1.47 -4.22 21.13
N GLN A 380 -2.50 -3.57 20.60
CA GLN A 380 -2.44 -2.13 20.26
C GLN A 380 -2.22 -1.25 21.52
N ALA A 381 -2.98 -1.52 22.58
CA ALA A 381 -2.83 -0.79 23.84
C ALA A 381 -1.41 -0.97 24.42
N GLY A 382 -0.86 -2.19 24.36
CA GLY A 382 0.50 -2.49 24.77
C GLY A 382 1.57 -1.70 23.99
N ILE A 383 1.39 -1.56 22.67
CA ILE A 383 2.30 -0.74 21.83
C ILE A 383 2.18 0.75 22.16
N ARG A 384 0.98 1.28 22.46
CA ARG A 384 0.84 2.68 22.92
C ARG A 384 1.63 2.95 24.18
N LEU A 385 1.47 2.10 25.21
CA LEU A 385 2.24 2.23 26.45
C LEU A 385 3.74 2.07 26.22
N ALA A 386 4.13 1.10 25.38
CA ALA A 386 5.54 0.89 25.06
C ALA A 386 6.17 2.12 24.36
N VAL A 387 5.44 2.77 23.46
CA VAL A 387 5.91 3.98 22.77
C VAL A 387 6.00 5.20 23.71
N GLU A 388 5.08 5.30 24.67
CA GLU A 388 5.14 6.37 25.69
C GLU A 388 6.41 6.25 26.56
N GLU A 389 6.85 5.02 26.87
CA GLU A 389 8.02 4.78 27.72
C GLU A 389 9.34 4.60 26.93
N HIS A 390 9.27 4.05 25.71
CA HIS A 390 10.41 3.70 24.86
C HIS A 390 10.15 4.05 23.38
N PRO A 391 10.01 5.33 23.03
CA PRO A 391 9.66 5.74 21.67
C PRO A 391 10.73 5.40 20.61
N ASP A 392 11.96 5.16 21.05
CA ASP A 392 13.17 4.91 20.26
C ASP A 392 13.66 3.44 20.29
N ALA A 393 12.87 2.52 20.86
CA ALA A 393 13.21 1.11 20.93
C ALA A 393 13.30 0.41 19.57
N LEU A 394 13.87 -0.79 19.54
CA LEU A 394 13.67 -1.75 18.46
C LEU A 394 12.32 -2.46 18.67
N PHE A 395 11.40 -2.36 17.72
CA PHE A 395 10.10 -3.01 17.79
C PHE A 395 10.07 -4.29 16.97
N ALA A 396 9.71 -5.42 17.57
CA ALA A 396 9.66 -6.73 16.94
C ALA A 396 8.26 -7.34 17.02
N PHE A 397 7.66 -7.60 15.87
CA PHE A 397 6.30 -8.12 15.73
C PHE A 397 6.33 -9.54 15.15
N GLY A 398 5.80 -10.51 15.90
CA GLY A 398 5.73 -11.91 15.49
C GLY A 398 4.31 -12.45 15.35
N ASN A 399 3.32 -11.80 15.96
CA ASN A 399 1.97 -12.36 16.03
C ASN A 399 0.86 -11.36 15.69
N ALA A 400 0.94 -10.10 16.13
CA ALA A 400 -0.17 -9.15 16.11
C ALA A 400 -0.05 -8.10 14.98
N PRO A 401 -0.72 -8.28 13.83
CA PRO A 401 -0.75 -7.27 12.76
C PRO A 401 -1.27 -5.92 13.24
N THR A 402 -2.31 -5.92 14.09
CA THR A 402 -2.90 -4.69 14.64
C THR A 402 -1.93 -3.89 15.50
N ALA A 403 -1.01 -4.55 16.20
CA ALA A 403 0.05 -3.90 16.96
C ALA A 403 1.06 -3.21 16.03
N LEU A 404 1.43 -3.84 14.91
CA LEU A 404 2.31 -3.25 13.91
C LEU A 404 1.66 -2.05 13.24
N MET A 405 0.36 -2.13 12.90
CA MET A 405 -0.41 -1.01 12.35
C MET A 405 -0.46 0.17 13.33
N GLU A 406 -0.66 -0.10 14.61
CA GLU A 406 -0.64 0.93 15.67
C GLU A 406 0.71 1.65 15.76
N LEU A 407 1.83 0.90 15.69
CA LEU A 407 3.15 1.52 15.64
C LEU A 407 3.30 2.43 14.42
N CYS A 408 2.87 1.98 13.24
CA CYS A 408 2.91 2.79 12.01
C CYS A 408 2.14 4.11 12.17
N ASP A 409 0.97 4.07 12.80
CA ASP A 409 0.19 5.27 13.08
C ASP A 409 0.86 6.22 14.07
N LEU A 410 1.50 5.67 15.09
CA LEU A 410 2.26 6.47 16.08
C LEU A 410 3.49 7.13 15.46
N ILE A 411 4.20 6.45 14.55
CA ILE A 411 5.31 7.02 13.79
C ILE A 411 4.81 8.21 12.94
N ARG A 412 3.72 8.02 12.19
CA ARG A 412 3.13 9.09 11.35
C ARG A 412 2.67 10.30 12.14
N LYS A 413 2.27 10.11 13.39
CA LYS A 413 1.88 11.17 14.32
C LYS A 413 3.08 11.81 15.03
N GLY A 414 4.31 11.40 14.72
CA GLY A 414 5.53 11.89 15.35
C GLY A 414 5.67 11.51 16.83
N LYS A 415 4.98 10.45 17.28
CA LYS A 415 5.00 9.97 18.66
C LYS A 415 6.01 8.85 18.90
N ALA A 416 6.40 8.12 17.86
CA ALA A 416 7.37 7.05 17.89
C ALA A 416 8.50 7.33 16.90
N HIS A 417 9.74 7.06 17.29
CA HIS A 417 10.95 7.19 16.50
C HIS A 417 11.81 5.93 16.60
N PRO A 418 11.29 4.75 16.18
CA PRO A 418 11.95 3.48 16.42
C PRO A 418 13.39 3.43 15.93
N ALA A 419 14.29 2.83 16.72
CA ALA A 419 15.64 2.52 16.27
C ALA A 419 15.63 1.55 15.08
N GLY A 420 14.60 0.68 15.01
CA GLY A 420 14.32 -0.23 13.92
C GLY A 420 13.02 -1.00 14.09
N ILE A 421 12.60 -1.72 13.06
CA ILE A 421 11.36 -2.51 13.04
C ILE A 421 11.63 -3.91 12.46
N ILE A 422 11.22 -4.97 13.19
CA ILE A 422 11.12 -6.34 12.68
C ILE A 422 9.64 -6.63 12.46
N ALA A 423 9.24 -6.73 11.20
CA ALA A 423 7.85 -6.95 10.77
C ALA A 423 7.65 -8.39 10.29
N ALA A 424 7.40 -9.30 11.21
CA ALA A 424 7.19 -10.73 10.94
C ALA A 424 5.87 -11.28 11.54
N PRO A 425 4.75 -10.53 11.64
CA PRO A 425 3.51 -11.12 12.12
C PRO A 425 3.03 -12.21 11.17
N VAL A 426 2.40 -13.26 11.73
CA VAL A 426 1.82 -14.39 10.99
C VAL A 426 0.30 -14.30 11.01
N GLY A 427 -0.36 -14.77 9.95
CA GLY A 427 -1.83 -14.91 9.96
C GLY A 427 -2.49 -14.60 8.63
N PHE A 428 -3.81 -14.38 8.68
CA PHE A 428 -4.67 -14.28 7.49
C PHE A 428 -5.43 -12.96 7.37
N VAL A 429 -5.57 -12.20 8.46
CA VAL A 429 -6.31 -10.93 8.50
C VAL A 429 -5.35 -9.78 8.78
N HIS A 430 -5.32 -8.78 7.92
CA HIS A 430 -4.48 -7.57 7.98
C HIS A 430 -2.95 -7.80 8.08
N VAL A 431 -2.48 -9.04 7.87
CA VAL A 431 -1.05 -9.37 8.02
C VAL A 431 -0.21 -8.75 6.90
N LYS A 432 -0.66 -8.88 5.65
CA LYS A 432 0.05 -8.32 4.51
C LYS A 432 0.06 -6.79 4.55
N GLU A 433 -1.10 -6.21 4.84
CA GLU A 433 -1.30 -4.77 4.93
C GLU A 433 -0.39 -4.16 5.99
N SER A 434 -0.35 -4.75 7.19
CA SER A 434 0.50 -4.26 8.29
C SER A 434 1.98 -4.21 7.90
N LYS A 435 2.47 -5.20 7.15
CA LYS A 435 3.86 -5.25 6.67
C LYS A 435 4.13 -4.23 5.56
N HIS A 436 3.15 -3.98 4.70
CA HIS A 436 3.29 -2.93 3.69
C HIS A 436 3.27 -1.52 4.29
N MET A 437 2.53 -1.29 5.37
CA MET A 437 2.51 -0.02 6.09
C MET A 437 3.87 0.42 6.65
N VAL A 438 4.79 -0.52 6.87
CA VAL A 438 6.15 -0.23 7.36
C VAL A 438 7.09 0.29 6.26
N LYS A 439 6.89 -0.11 5.00
CA LYS A 439 7.80 0.14 3.88
C LYS A 439 8.06 1.63 3.57
N PRO A 440 7.09 2.55 3.71
CA PRO A 440 7.31 3.97 3.46
C PRO A 440 8.30 4.66 4.41
N PHE A 441 8.56 4.12 5.60
CA PHE A 441 9.46 4.73 6.58
C PHE A 441 10.94 4.49 6.20
N LYS A 442 11.46 5.22 5.23
CA LYS A 442 12.80 5.01 4.63
C LYS A 442 13.96 5.20 5.62
N ASP A 443 13.79 6.08 6.60
CA ASP A 443 14.83 6.42 7.58
C ASP A 443 14.91 5.43 8.76
N ILE A 444 13.98 4.50 8.88
CA ILE A 444 13.95 3.51 9.94
C ILE A 444 14.46 2.16 9.39
N PRO A 445 15.60 1.63 9.92
CA PRO A 445 16.09 0.30 9.54
C PRO A 445 15.02 -0.77 9.79
N LYS A 446 14.78 -1.63 8.82
CA LYS A 446 13.75 -2.65 8.96
C LYS A 446 14.10 -4.00 8.37
N ILE A 447 13.52 -5.03 8.97
CA ILE A 447 13.52 -6.41 8.49
C ILE A 447 12.06 -6.83 8.34
N ILE A 448 11.65 -7.22 7.13
CA ILE A 448 10.25 -7.56 6.81
C ILE A 448 10.18 -8.97 6.27
N VAL A 449 9.31 -9.80 6.82
CA VAL A 449 8.94 -11.11 6.26
C VAL A 449 7.62 -10.95 5.51
N GLU A 450 7.67 -10.89 4.21
CA GLU A 450 6.50 -10.60 3.38
C GLU A 450 5.44 -11.71 3.39
N GLY A 451 4.24 -11.35 2.93
CA GLY A 451 3.12 -12.27 2.81
C GLY A 451 2.54 -12.68 4.16
N ARG A 452 1.98 -13.88 4.23
CA ARG A 452 1.30 -14.42 5.42
C ARG A 452 2.22 -15.20 6.37
N LYS A 453 3.40 -15.60 5.88
CA LYS A 453 4.42 -16.30 6.69
C LYS A 453 5.03 -15.33 7.70
N GLY A 454 5.44 -15.86 8.84
CA GLY A 454 5.96 -15.12 9.98
C GLY A 454 5.87 -15.96 11.23
N GLY A 455 5.81 -15.31 12.38
CA GLY A 455 5.62 -15.98 13.67
C GLY A 455 6.54 -15.49 14.75
N SER A 456 6.17 -15.74 16.00
CA SER A 456 6.93 -15.33 17.17
C SER A 456 8.36 -15.85 17.16
N ASN A 457 8.55 -17.12 16.75
CA ASN A 457 9.88 -17.71 16.64
C ASN A 457 10.75 -16.99 15.60
N LEU A 458 10.15 -16.63 14.47
CA LEU A 458 10.85 -15.94 13.40
C LEU A 458 11.23 -14.50 13.81
N ALA A 459 10.33 -13.77 14.46
CA ALA A 459 10.65 -12.45 15.01
C ALA A 459 11.76 -12.50 16.05
N ALA A 460 11.71 -13.49 16.96
CA ALA A 460 12.74 -13.67 17.99
C ALA A 460 14.11 -14.06 17.37
N THR A 461 14.12 -14.92 16.35
CA THR A 461 15.38 -15.30 15.68
C THR A 461 15.99 -14.14 14.90
N LEU A 462 15.18 -13.24 14.35
CA LEU A 462 15.67 -12.04 13.69
C LEU A 462 16.24 -11.03 14.73
N CYS A 463 15.67 -10.92 15.93
CA CYS A 463 16.30 -10.22 17.04
C CYS A 463 17.67 -10.85 17.40
N ASN A 464 17.72 -12.18 17.48
CA ASN A 464 18.96 -12.90 17.76
C ASN A 464 20.02 -12.68 16.66
N ALA A 465 19.61 -12.60 15.38
CA ALA A 465 20.53 -12.26 14.30
C ALA A 465 21.15 -10.87 14.48
N ILE A 466 20.38 -9.87 14.91
CA ILE A 466 20.92 -8.56 15.25
C ILE A 466 21.90 -8.66 16.42
N LEU A 467 21.53 -9.30 17.54
CA LEU A 467 22.34 -9.38 18.75
C LEU A 467 23.63 -10.20 18.60
N THR A 468 23.76 -10.95 17.51
CA THR A 468 24.92 -11.84 17.22
C THR A 468 25.63 -11.49 15.91
N PHE A 469 25.46 -10.28 15.41
CA PHE A 469 26.01 -9.89 14.09
C PHE A 469 27.55 -9.90 14.04
N ASP A 470 28.25 -9.76 15.16
CA ASP A 470 29.72 -9.93 15.23
C ASP A 470 30.18 -11.30 14.72
N ASP A 471 29.34 -12.31 14.86
CA ASP A 471 29.62 -13.68 14.49
C ASP A 471 29.34 -13.99 13.00
N ALA A 472 28.71 -13.04 12.28
CA ALA A 472 28.22 -13.25 10.93
C ALA A 472 29.33 -13.61 9.92
N ALA A 473 30.48 -12.92 10.00
CA ALA A 473 31.61 -13.16 9.10
C ALA A 473 32.22 -14.56 9.23
N GLN A 474 32.11 -15.18 10.40
CA GLN A 474 32.64 -16.50 10.70
C GLN A 474 31.55 -17.60 10.73
N LEU A 475 30.29 -17.23 10.42
CA LEU A 475 29.11 -18.07 10.55
C LEU A 475 28.97 -18.71 11.95
N LYS A 476 29.43 -18.01 12.97
CA LYS A 476 29.27 -18.44 14.37
C LYS A 476 27.91 -17.97 14.87
N PRO A 477 26.99 -18.87 15.25
CA PRO A 477 25.61 -18.46 15.59
C PRO A 477 25.45 -17.88 16.99
N GLY A 478 26.49 -17.30 17.59
CA GLY A 478 26.43 -16.57 18.86
C GLY A 478 25.89 -17.38 20.01
N ARG A 479 26.21 -18.65 20.09
CA ARG A 479 25.98 -19.44 21.31
C ARG A 479 27.13 -19.18 22.25
N ASP A 480 26.82 -18.70 23.43
CA ASP A 480 27.73 -18.75 24.56
C ASP A 480 28.07 -20.23 24.79
N LEU A 481 29.31 -20.58 24.53
CA LEU A 481 29.90 -21.89 24.78
C LEU A 481 30.21 -22.03 26.28
#